data_0321e70539d625891b4b2453a5057c5a
#
_entry.id   0321e70539d625891b4b2453a5057c5a
#
_cell.length_a   1.000
_cell.length_b   1.000
_cell.length_c   1.000
_cell.angle_alpha   90.00
_cell.angle_beta   90.00
_cell.angle_gamma   90.00
#
_symmetry.space_group_name_H-M   'P 1'
#
loop_
_entity.id
_entity.type
_entity.pdbx_description
1 polymer ?
#
loop_
_entity_poly.entity_id
_entity_poly.type
_entity_poly.pdbx_seq_one_letter_code
_entity_poly.pdbx_strand_id
1 'polypeptide(L)'
;PVIMYEVLLELDRLKGQMMSARRAISEIQDTKDFIKLMPPMAIEGTVDHKIMVTGRENGWEVATNDIALSLLCEANGVKTQEHKKDIDVGLGYHWVRTPSEIGRGCEVGEYNFLIDEVGFVAGVYYIDKPGSGIPLDEDIAIRSSHTKTIRPLDEFQWCAFDSLQRNDFTILTGSAGSGKTLLSLSWALQQISTGKASKLVIFTNPTKTRGAQELGFYKGDRNAKLMQDSIGSILSSKLGSMIELERMIEDEMIIILPMSDIRGYEVPEDAILYITEAQNTSADLMKLALQRVGDTCQVIVEGDPFTQLDNKLYSGESNGMIRAIQVFKGHKGFSHVHLPTVRRSVIAEIAEKMTETQ
;
A
#
# COMPACT_ATOMS: atom_id res chain seq x y z
N PRO A 1 -18.46 -24.93 -6.35
CA PRO A 1 -17.56 -25.08 -5.19
C PRO A 1 -18.17 -26.00 -4.15
N VAL A 2 -17.31 -26.70 -3.41
CA VAL A 2 -17.70 -27.58 -2.30
C VAL A 2 -17.02 -27.10 -1.04
N ILE A 3 -17.78 -26.99 0.05
CA ILE A 3 -17.24 -26.66 1.38
C ILE A 3 -17.50 -27.82 2.32
N MET A 4 -16.47 -28.25 3.01
CA MET A 4 -16.55 -29.35 3.97
C MET A 4 -17.09 -28.86 5.32
N TYR A 5 -17.81 -29.72 6.02
CA TYR A 5 -18.36 -29.44 7.34
C TYR A 5 -17.30 -29.02 8.37
N GLU A 6 -16.14 -29.65 8.32
CA GLU A 6 -15.01 -29.36 9.21
C GLU A 6 -14.50 -27.91 9.06
N VAL A 7 -14.50 -27.39 7.82
CA VAL A 7 -14.13 -25.99 7.53
C VAL A 7 -15.14 -25.02 8.15
N LEU A 8 -16.44 -25.35 8.08
CA LEU A 8 -17.49 -24.55 8.72
C LEU A 8 -17.36 -24.54 10.24
N LEU A 9 -17.00 -25.67 10.85
CA LEU A 9 -16.75 -25.74 12.29
C LEU A 9 -15.56 -24.89 12.71
N GLU A 10 -14.51 -24.87 11.91
CA GLU A 10 -13.34 -24.05 12.18
C GLU A 10 -13.66 -22.56 12.07
N LEU A 11 -14.39 -22.15 11.03
CA LEU A 11 -14.89 -20.78 10.89
C LEU A 11 -15.80 -20.39 12.07
N ASP A 12 -16.65 -21.31 12.52
CA ASP A 12 -17.54 -21.06 13.66
C ASP A 12 -16.77 -20.84 14.97
N ARG A 13 -15.68 -21.58 15.20
CA ARG A 13 -14.78 -21.36 16.35
C ARG A 13 -14.07 -20.00 16.29
N LEU A 14 -13.67 -19.59 15.09
CA LEU A 14 -12.91 -18.35 14.87
C LEU A 14 -13.79 -17.09 14.82
N LYS A 15 -15.10 -17.21 14.57
CA LYS A 15 -16.01 -16.06 14.42
C LYS A 15 -16.05 -15.12 15.63
N GLY A 16 -15.75 -15.62 16.83
CA GLY A 16 -15.67 -14.82 18.05
C GLY A 16 -14.41 -13.93 18.12
N GLN A 17 -13.34 -14.34 17.44
CA GLN A 17 -12.02 -13.74 17.52
C GLN A 17 -11.59 -12.99 16.24
N MET A 18 -12.10 -13.41 15.07
CA MET A 18 -11.68 -12.91 13.77
C MET A 18 -12.87 -12.39 12.95
N MET A 19 -12.81 -11.11 12.53
CA MET A 19 -13.82 -10.53 11.62
C MET A 19 -13.85 -11.24 10.25
N SER A 20 -12.71 -11.71 9.75
CA SER A 20 -12.61 -12.45 8.50
C SER A 20 -13.43 -13.75 8.53
N ALA A 21 -13.45 -14.47 9.66
CA ALA A 21 -14.27 -15.68 9.81
C ALA A 21 -15.78 -15.37 9.79
N ARG A 22 -16.21 -14.26 10.41
CA ARG A 22 -17.61 -13.80 10.34
C ARG A 22 -18.03 -13.46 8.91
N ARG A 23 -17.15 -12.76 8.19
CA ARG A 23 -17.38 -12.39 6.79
C ARG A 23 -17.47 -13.61 5.89
N ALA A 24 -16.56 -14.59 6.05
CA ALA A 24 -16.59 -15.84 5.30
C ALA A 24 -17.89 -16.62 5.53
N ILE A 25 -18.39 -16.70 6.76
CA ILE A 25 -19.67 -17.33 7.08
C ILE A 25 -20.83 -16.59 6.39
N SER A 26 -20.83 -15.25 6.40
CA SER A 26 -21.86 -14.46 5.71
C SER A 26 -21.81 -14.69 4.19
N GLU A 27 -20.63 -14.66 3.58
CA GLU A 27 -20.46 -14.91 2.14
C GLU A 27 -20.93 -16.33 1.74
N ILE A 28 -20.63 -17.35 2.55
CA ILE A 28 -21.12 -18.71 2.35
C ILE A 28 -22.64 -18.75 2.44
N GLN A 29 -23.23 -18.01 3.36
CA GLN A 29 -24.68 -17.95 3.56
C GLN A 29 -25.40 -17.26 2.39
N ASP A 30 -24.80 -16.18 1.86
CA ASP A 30 -25.32 -15.42 0.72
C ASP A 30 -25.20 -16.20 -0.61
N THR A 31 -24.23 -17.12 -0.70
CA THR A 31 -23.94 -17.92 -1.90
C THR A 31 -24.34 -19.39 -1.79
N LYS A 32 -25.11 -19.77 -0.76
CA LYS A 32 -25.48 -21.17 -0.45
C LYS A 32 -26.11 -21.93 -1.61
N ASP A 33 -26.81 -21.24 -2.51
CA ASP A 33 -27.47 -21.86 -3.67
C ASP A 33 -26.48 -22.29 -4.76
N PHE A 34 -25.27 -21.78 -4.71
CA PHE A 34 -24.16 -22.07 -5.65
C PHE A 34 -23.07 -22.95 -5.04
N ILE A 35 -23.15 -23.27 -3.74
CA ILE A 35 -22.16 -24.02 -2.99
C ILE A 35 -22.76 -25.32 -2.49
N LYS A 36 -22.06 -26.42 -2.72
CA LYS A 36 -22.41 -27.71 -2.11
C LYS A 36 -21.75 -27.82 -0.74
N LEU A 37 -22.55 -27.93 0.31
CA LEU A 37 -22.06 -28.26 1.65
C LEU A 37 -21.94 -29.78 1.80
N MET A 38 -20.78 -30.25 2.24
CA MET A 38 -20.60 -31.67 2.55
C MET A 38 -20.93 -31.98 4.01
N PRO A 39 -21.58 -33.13 4.29
CA PRO A 39 -21.79 -33.61 5.65
C PRO A 39 -20.45 -33.98 6.32
N PRO A 40 -20.47 -34.17 7.67
CA PRO A 40 -19.28 -34.64 8.38
C PRO A 40 -18.78 -35.96 7.78
N MET A 41 -17.48 -36.09 7.63
CA MET A 41 -16.85 -37.30 7.09
C MET A 41 -16.29 -38.17 8.22
N ALA A 42 -16.45 -39.49 8.05
CA ALA A 42 -15.91 -40.50 8.97
C ALA A 42 -14.39 -40.75 8.74
N ILE A 43 -13.63 -39.73 8.32
CA ILE A 43 -12.18 -39.81 8.13
C ILE A 43 -11.51 -39.36 9.42
N GLU A 44 -10.60 -40.15 9.98
CA GLU A 44 -9.77 -39.74 11.11
C GLU A 44 -8.64 -38.83 10.67
N GLY A 45 -8.28 -37.84 11.50
CA GLY A 45 -7.17 -36.92 11.26
C GLY A 45 -7.53 -35.46 11.40
N THR A 46 -6.55 -34.61 11.07
CA THR A 46 -6.72 -33.14 11.06
C THR A 46 -7.68 -32.69 9.95
N VAL A 47 -8.18 -31.46 10.03
CA VAL A 47 -9.01 -30.85 8.98
C VAL A 47 -8.29 -30.88 7.63
N ASP A 48 -7.02 -30.52 7.59
CA ASP A 48 -6.18 -30.55 6.38
C ASP A 48 -6.07 -31.94 5.76
N HIS A 49 -5.86 -32.96 6.61
CA HIS A 49 -5.81 -34.36 6.14
C HIS A 49 -7.15 -34.78 5.53
N LYS A 50 -8.26 -34.41 6.12
CA LYS A 50 -9.61 -34.71 5.60
C LYS A 50 -9.86 -34.01 4.28
N ILE A 51 -9.49 -32.74 4.14
CA ILE A 51 -9.59 -31.96 2.88
C ILE A 51 -8.79 -32.67 1.77
N MET A 52 -7.54 -32.99 2.05
CA MET A 52 -6.64 -33.66 1.09
C MET A 52 -7.20 -35.01 0.66
N VAL A 53 -7.61 -35.89 1.58
CA VAL A 53 -8.17 -37.22 1.25
C VAL A 53 -9.44 -37.08 0.42
N THR A 54 -10.33 -36.16 0.79
CA THR A 54 -11.56 -35.90 0.04
C THR A 54 -11.29 -35.43 -1.37
N GLY A 55 -10.32 -34.51 -1.55
CA GLY A 55 -9.89 -34.03 -2.86
C GLY A 55 -9.37 -35.19 -3.72
N ARG A 56 -8.53 -36.06 -3.15
CA ARG A 56 -7.94 -37.21 -3.83
C ARG A 56 -9.00 -38.23 -4.25
N GLU A 57 -9.90 -38.61 -3.33
CA GLU A 57 -10.91 -39.65 -3.60
C GLU A 57 -11.95 -39.22 -4.65
N ASN A 58 -12.24 -37.93 -4.74
CA ASN A 58 -13.21 -37.37 -5.68
C ASN A 58 -12.55 -36.80 -6.96
N GLY A 59 -11.23 -36.77 -7.05
CA GLY A 59 -10.52 -36.16 -8.18
C GLY A 59 -10.70 -34.63 -8.25
N TRP A 60 -10.90 -33.98 -7.11
CA TRP A 60 -11.14 -32.54 -7.03
C TRP A 60 -9.84 -31.76 -6.81
N GLU A 61 -9.85 -30.51 -7.24
CA GLU A 61 -8.81 -29.55 -6.89
C GLU A 61 -9.16 -28.91 -5.55
N VAL A 62 -8.14 -28.66 -4.71
CA VAL A 62 -8.28 -27.99 -3.43
C VAL A 62 -7.88 -26.53 -3.57
N ALA A 63 -8.83 -25.62 -3.36
CA ALA A 63 -8.53 -24.18 -3.29
C ALA A 63 -8.05 -23.83 -1.89
N THR A 64 -6.78 -23.43 -1.76
CA THR A 64 -6.18 -23.06 -0.48
C THR A 64 -5.04 -22.07 -0.64
N ASN A 65 -4.92 -21.16 0.35
CA ASN A 65 -3.76 -20.29 0.51
C ASN A 65 -2.86 -20.79 1.67
N ASP A 66 -3.23 -21.89 2.32
CA ASP A 66 -2.41 -22.53 3.34
C ASP A 66 -1.29 -23.34 2.69
N ILE A 67 -0.05 -22.95 2.97
CA ILE A 67 1.15 -23.56 2.40
C ILE A 67 1.28 -25.03 2.85
N ALA A 68 0.95 -25.33 4.14
CA ALA A 68 1.08 -26.69 4.66
C ALA A 68 0.05 -27.62 4.01
N LEU A 69 -1.19 -27.17 3.85
CA LEU A 69 -2.23 -27.92 3.14
C LEU A 69 -1.90 -28.07 1.66
N SER A 70 -1.35 -27.03 1.00
CA SER A 70 -0.92 -27.11 -0.40
C SER A 70 0.17 -28.19 -0.59
N LEU A 71 1.21 -28.17 0.25
CA LEU A 71 2.28 -29.19 0.21
C LEU A 71 1.76 -30.60 0.51
N LEU A 72 0.83 -30.74 1.46
CA LEU A 72 0.19 -32.01 1.79
C LEU A 72 -0.59 -32.56 0.59
N CYS A 73 -1.35 -31.71 -0.09
CA CYS A 73 -2.10 -32.06 -1.30
C CYS A 73 -1.16 -32.46 -2.42
N GLU A 74 -0.13 -31.69 -2.71
CA GLU A 74 0.87 -31.97 -3.75
C GLU A 74 1.58 -33.31 -3.52
N ALA A 75 2.03 -33.58 -2.29
CA ALA A 75 2.65 -34.84 -1.90
C ALA A 75 1.73 -36.06 -2.09
N ASN A 76 0.41 -35.87 -2.14
CA ASN A 76 -0.59 -36.89 -2.33
C ASN A 76 -1.27 -36.87 -3.72
N GLY A 77 -0.69 -36.13 -4.68
CA GLY A 77 -1.19 -36.06 -6.06
C GLY A 77 -2.51 -35.30 -6.24
N VAL A 78 -2.89 -34.49 -5.26
CA VAL A 78 -4.06 -33.61 -5.34
C VAL A 78 -3.64 -32.25 -5.87
N LYS A 79 -4.27 -31.81 -6.94
CA LYS A 79 -4.02 -30.46 -7.47
C LYS A 79 -4.53 -29.40 -6.52
N THR A 80 -3.72 -28.37 -6.34
CA THR A 80 -4.10 -27.19 -5.55
C THR A 80 -4.24 -25.98 -6.45
N GLN A 81 -5.19 -25.12 -6.11
CA GLN A 81 -5.36 -23.81 -6.71
C GLN A 81 -5.19 -22.77 -5.61
N GLU A 82 -4.18 -21.91 -5.73
CA GLU A 82 -4.12 -20.70 -4.91
C GLU A 82 -5.30 -19.81 -5.29
N HIS A 83 -6.12 -19.46 -4.30
CA HIS A 83 -7.11 -18.42 -4.50
C HIS A 83 -6.41 -17.05 -4.36
N LYS A 84 -5.70 -16.66 -5.41
CA LYS A 84 -5.33 -15.26 -5.57
C LYS A 84 -6.62 -14.51 -5.86
N LYS A 85 -7.25 -13.91 -4.84
CA LYS A 85 -8.00 -12.69 -5.08
C LYS A 85 -6.94 -11.68 -5.53
N ASP A 86 -6.81 -11.48 -6.82
CA ASP A 86 -6.21 -10.27 -7.34
C ASP A 86 -7.10 -9.14 -6.83
N ILE A 87 -6.67 -8.52 -5.73
CA ILE A 87 -7.36 -7.37 -5.20
C ILE A 87 -6.97 -6.24 -6.12
N ASP A 88 -7.78 -6.03 -7.14
CA ASP A 88 -7.65 -4.88 -8.01
C ASP A 88 -8.06 -3.64 -7.21
N VAL A 89 -7.06 -2.91 -6.74
CA VAL A 89 -7.26 -1.58 -6.14
C VAL A 89 -7.28 -0.47 -7.19
N GLY A 90 -7.08 -0.83 -8.46
CA GLY A 90 -6.84 0.10 -9.55
C GLY A 90 -5.46 0.76 -9.46
N LEU A 91 -5.14 1.57 -10.44
CA LEU A 91 -3.88 2.33 -10.51
C LEU A 91 -4.08 3.79 -10.08
N GLY A 92 -5.34 4.20 -9.83
CA GLY A 92 -5.73 5.58 -9.54
C GLY A 92 -5.83 6.46 -10.79
N TYR A 93 -5.69 5.88 -11.98
CA TYR A 93 -5.84 6.58 -13.24
C TYR A 93 -6.37 5.67 -14.37
N HIS A 94 -6.97 6.30 -15.40
CA HIS A 94 -7.55 5.64 -16.57
C HIS A 94 -7.17 6.38 -17.85
N TRP A 95 -7.02 5.62 -18.94
CA TRP A 95 -6.75 6.16 -20.27
C TRP A 95 -8.05 6.41 -21.00
N VAL A 96 -8.23 7.61 -21.58
CA VAL A 96 -9.39 8.00 -22.35
C VAL A 96 -8.96 8.57 -23.70
N ARG A 97 -9.78 8.39 -24.73
CA ARG A 97 -9.47 8.80 -26.10
C ARG A 97 -10.20 10.07 -26.53
N THR A 98 -11.30 10.39 -25.86
CA THR A 98 -12.10 11.56 -26.20
C THR A 98 -12.41 12.39 -24.96
N PRO A 99 -12.54 13.72 -25.08
CA PRO A 99 -12.91 14.57 -23.95
C PRO A 99 -14.23 14.17 -23.29
N SER A 100 -15.14 13.55 -24.06
CA SER A 100 -16.44 13.10 -23.55
C SER A 100 -16.36 11.87 -22.64
N GLU A 101 -15.24 11.17 -22.61
CA GLU A 101 -14.98 10.02 -21.72
C GLU A 101 -14.43 10.45 -20.36
N ILE A 102 -13.95 11.69 -20.24
CA ILE A 102 -13.35 12.18 -18.98
C ILE A 102 -14.36 12.05 -17.82
N GLY A 103 -13.96 11.39 -16.77
CA GLY A 103 -14.73 11.12 -15.56
C GLY A 103 -15.78 10.01 -15.68
N ARG A 104 -15.96 9.39 -16.86
CA ARG A 104 -16.91 8.29 -17.02
C ARG A 104 -16.37 7.01 -16.36
N GLY A 105 -17.15 6.45 -15.44
CA GLY A 105 -16.78 5.21 -14.73
C GLY A 105 -15.60 5.38 -13.78
N CYS A 106 -15.20 6.61 -13.50
CA CYS A 106 -14.15 6.93 -12.54
C CYS A 106 -14.73 7.40 -11.22
N GLU A 107 -14.00 7.11 -10.15
CA GLU A 107 -14.30 7.62 -8.81
C GLU A 107 -13.63 8.99 -8.58
N VAL A 108 -14.15 9.73 -7.61
CA VAL A 108 -13.53 10.97 -7.14
C VAL A 108 -12.11 10.66 -6.64
N GLY A 109 -11.15 11.50 -6.98
CA GLY A 109 -9.75 11.31 -6.60
C GLY A 109 -8.92 10.47 -7.57
N GLU A 110 -9.53 9.93 -8.63
CA GLU A 110 -8.81 9.28 -9.73
C GLU A 110 -8.42 10.30 -10.82
N TYR A 111 -7.60 9.85 -11.77
CA TYR A 111 -7.10 10.69 -12.87
C TYR A 111 -7.47 10.10 -14.23
N ASN A 112 -7.64 10.95 -15.23
CA ASN A 112 -7.74 10.53 -16.62
C ASN A 112 -6.57 11.10 -17.44
N PHE A 113 -5.98 10.23 -18.26
CA PHE A 113 -5.02 10.59 -19.30
C PHE A 113 -5.73 10.62 -20.63
N LEU A 114 -5.95 11.82 -21.17
CA LEU A 114 -6.48 11.98 -22.53
C LEU A 114 -5.33 11.74 -23.50
N ILE A 115 -5.47 10.74 -24.37
CA ILE A 115 -4.50 10.43 -25.41
C ILE A 115 -4.95 10.93 -26.78
N ASP A 116 -4.01 11.44 -27.57
CA ASP A 116 -4.24 11.86 -28.94
C ASP A 116 -4.32 10.64 -29.91
N GLU A 117 -4.56 10.93 -31.19
CA GLU A 117 -4.65 9.90 -32.24
C GLU A 117 -3.35 9.10 -32.44
N VAL A 118 -2.21 9.65 -32.03
CA VAL A 118 -0.90 9.02 -32.13
C VAL A 118 -0.54 8.21 -30.86
N GLY A 119 -1.27 8.41 -29.76
CA GLY A 119 -1.09 7.73 -28.48
C GLY A 119 -0.28 8.50 -27.44
N PHE A 120 0.01 9.79 -27.68
CA PHE A 120 0.63 10.66 -26.68
C PHE A 120 -0.41 11.25 -25.73
N VAL A 121 0.00 11.55 -24.50
CA VAL A 121 -0.83 12.22 -23.50
C VAL A 121 -1.04 13.68 -23.93
N ALA A 122 -2.26 14.02 -24.32
CA ALA A 122 -2.69 15.36 -24.69
C ALA A 122 -3.16 16.19 -23.49
N GLY A 123 -3.49 15.56 -22.37
CA GLY A 123 -3.88 16.21 -21.13
C GLY A 123 -4.11 15.24 -19.99
N VAL A 124 -3.97 15.74 -18.77
CA VAL A 124 -4.23 14.98 -17.53
C VAL A 124 -5.32 15.71 -16.75
N TYR A 125 -6.28 14.95 -16.23
CA TYR A 125 -7.46 15.48 -15.56
C TYR A 125 -7.66 14.78 -14.21
N TYR A 126 -7.86 15.56 -13.16
CA TYR A 126 -8.30 15.08 -11.85
C TYR A 126 -9.82 14.95 -11.82
N ILE A 127 -10.35 13.87 -11.30
CA ILE A 127 -11.78 13.63 -11.21
C ILE A 127 -12.31 14.16 -9.88
N ASP A 128 -12.98 15.31 -9.94
CA ASP A 128 -13.58 15.99 -8.78
C ASP A 128 -15.02 15.52 -8.49
N LYS A 129 -15.68 14.99 -9.51
CA LYS A 129 -17.01 14.35 -9.43
C LYS A 129 -17.23 13.42 -10.62
N PRO A 130 -18.08 12.41 -10.50
CA PRO A 130 -18.41 11.50 -11.59
C PRO A 130 -18.82 12.25 -12.88
N GLY A 131 -18.19 11.89 -14.00
CA GLY A 131 -18.45 12.47 -15.30
C GLY A 131 -17.83 13.85 -15.57
N SER A 132 -16.95 14.32 -14.69
CA SER A 132 -16.24 15.60 -14.84
C SER A 132 -14.79 15.47 -14.42
N GLY A 133 -13.89 16.21 -15.06
CA GLY A 133 -12.48 16.28 -14.70
C GLY A 133 -11.95 17.69 -14.79
N ILE A 134 -11.07 18.05 -13.87
CA ILE A 134 -10.35 19.31 -13.82
C ILE A 134 -8.98 19.10 -14.47
N PRO A 135 -8.58 19.85 -15.50
CA PRO A 135 -7.25 19.74 -16.08
C PRO A 135 -6.18 20.09 -15.03
N LEU A 136 -5.07 19.37 -15.04
CA LEU A 136 -3.95 19.63 -14.17
C LEU A 136 -3.17 20.86 -14.64
N ASP A 137 -2.56 21.57 -13.66
CA ASP A 137 -1.67 22.71 -13.95
C ASP A 137 -0.36 22.20 -14.56
N GLU A 138 -0.02 22.65 -15.76
CA GLU A 138 1.20 22.30 -16.49
C GLU A 138 2.46 22.80 -15.80
N ASP A 139 2.37 23.87 -14.99
CA ASP A 139 3.50 24.47 -14.26
C ASP A 139 3.69 23.94 -12.83
N ILE A 140 2.99 22.85 -12.49
CA ILE A 140 3.08 22.26 -11.16
C ILE A 140 4.55 21.91 -10.83
N ALA A 141 4.99 22.30 -9.65
CA ALA A 141 6.34 22.02 -9.17
C ALA A 141 6.41 22.09 -7.65
N ILE A 142 7.28 21.27 -7.05
CA ILE A 142 7.65 21.39 -5.64
C ILE A 142 8.83 22.35 -5.53
N ARG A 143 8.65 23.43 -4.77
CA ARG A 143 9.67 24.49 -4.55
C ARG A 143 9.90 24.64 -3.06
N SER A 144 11.05 24.22 -2.58
CA SER A 144 11.43 24.33 -1.17
C SER A 144 12.76 25.09 -1.06
N SER A 145 12.95 25.84 0.03
CA SER A 145 14.24 26.44 0.36
C SER A 145 15.33 25.40 0.63
N HIS A 146 14.93 24.18 0.99
CA HIS A 146 15.82 23.08 1.32
C HIS A 146 16.13 22.17 0.12
N THR A 147 15.30 22.19 -0.93
CA THR A 147 15.50 21.33 -2.11
C THR A 147 15.54 22.18 -3.39
N LYS A 148 16.20 21.66 -4.44
CA LYS A 148 16.03 22.23 -5.77
C LYS A 148 14.58 22.11 -6.20
N THR A 149 14.13 23.00 -7.09
CA THR A 149 12.81 22.88 -7.72
C THR A 149 12.69 21.51 -8.39
N ILE A 150 11.68 20.75 -8.01
CA ILE A 150 11.39 19.43 -8.58
C ILE A 150 10.15 19.59 -9.45
N ARG A 151 10.26 19.11 -10.70
CA ARG A 151 9.15 19.04 -11.66
C ARG A 151 8.83 17.59 -11.95
N PRO A 152 7.57 17.24 -12.30
CA PRO A 152 7.23 15.90 -12.72
C PRO A 152 8.01 15.50 -13.98
N LEU A 153 8.48 14.27 -14.04
CA LEU A 153 9.24 13.71 -15.17
C LEU A 153 8.34 12.97 -16.16
N ASP A 154 7.11 12.64 -15.75
CA ASP A 154 6.08 11.99 -16.54
C ASP A 154 4.68 12.31 -15.99
N GLU A 155 3.67 11.85 -16.70
CA GLU A 155 2.26 12.04 -16.37
C GLU A 155 1.86 11.43 -15.02
N PHE A 156 2.49 10.32 -14.61
CA PHE A 156 2.21 9.66 -13.34
C PHE A 156 2.74 10.47 -12.16
N GLN A 157 3.95 11.00 -12.28
CA GLN A 157 4.47 11.95 -11.31
C GLN A 157 3.68 13.25 -11.29
N TRP A 158 3.13 13.67 -12.43
CA TRP A 158 2.25 14.82 -12.50
C TRP A 158 0.98 14.61 -11.65
N CYS A 159 0.34 13.44 -11.75
CA CYS A 159 -0.77 13.06 -10.86
C CYS A 159 -0.33 13.04 -9.38
N ALA A 160 0.86 12.51 -9.07
CA ALA A 160 1.36 12.49 -7.70
C ALA A 160 1.57 13.90 -7.13
N PHE A 161 2.11 14.83 -7.92
CA PHE A 161 2.25 16.24 -7.51
C PHE A 161 0.91 16.91 -7.25
N ASP A 162 -0.06 16.75 -8.17
CA ASP A 162 -1.40 17.29 -8.00
C ASP A 162 -2.08 16.67 -6.78
N SER A 163 -1.97 15.36 -6.59
CA SER A 163 -2.52 14.68 -5.43
C SER A 163 -1.98 15.21 -4.11
N LEU A 164 -0.66 15.36 -3.98
CA LEU A 164 -0.02 15.93 -2.80
C LEU A 164 -0.47 17.38 -2.52
N GLN A 165 -0.74 18.16 -3.57
CA GLN A 165 -1.16 19.54 -3.44
C GLN A 165 -2.66 19.67 -3.11
N ARG A 166 -3.49 18.78 -3.62
CA ARG A 166 -4.96 18.89 -3.64
C ARG A 166 -5.63 18.15 -2.49
N ASN A 167 -5.08 17.00 -2.08
CA ASN A 167 -5.76 16.06 -1.20
C ASN A 167 -5.19 16.07 0.22
N ASP A 168 -6.06 15.80 1.18
CA ASP A 168 -5.68 15.64 2.58
C ASP A 168 -5.05 14.26 2.83
N PHE A 169 -5.38 13.28 1.98
CA PHE A 169 -4.82 11.94 2.05
C PHE A 169 -4.37 11.43 0.67
N THR A 170 -3.08 11.18 0.52
CA THR A 170 -2.47 10.64 -0.70
C THR A 170 -1.77 9.31 -0.42
N ILE A 171 -2.05 8.30 -1.24
CA ILE A 171 -1.31 7.04 -1.26
C ILE A 171 -0.52 6.93 -2.57
N LEU A 172 0.80 6.78 -2.46
CA LEU A 172 1.69 6.55 -3.60
C LEU A 172 2.17 5.10 -3.62
N THR A 173 1.83 4.37 -4.68
CA THR A 173 2.35 3.01 -4.91
C THR A 173 3.33 2.96 -6.07
N GLY A 174 4.13 1.92 -6.14
CA GLY A 174 5.08 1.67 -7.24
C GLY A 174 6.39 1.06 -6.77
N SER A 175 7.16 0.52 -7.70
CA SER A 175 8.44 -0.15 -7.42
C SER A 175 9.50 0.77 -6.79
N ALA A 176 10.55 0.16 -6.24
CA ALA A 176 11.70 0.91 -5.73
C ALA A 176 12.31 1.77 -6.84
N GLY A 177 12.54 3.05 -6.54
CA GLY A 177 13.12 3.98 -7.51
C GLY A 177 12.12 4.69 -8.41
N SER A 178 10.82 4.51 -8.25
CA SER A 178 9.79 5.27 -8.98
C SER A 178 9.67 6.73 -8.54
N GLY A 179 10.30 7.11 -7.42
CA GLY A 179 10.33 8.50 -6.95
C GLY A 179 9.39 8.81 -5.79
N LYS A 180 8.62 7.85 -5.28
CA LYS A 180 7.65 8.05 -4.17
C LYS A 180 8.23 8.87 -3.02
N THR A 181 9.29 8.37 -2.40
CA THR A 181 9.95 9.00 -1.24
C THR A 181 10.50 10.37 -1.57
N LEU A 182 11.07 10.54 -2.78
CA LEU A 182 11.55 11.84 -3.23
C LEU A 182 10.43 12.88 -3.28
N LEU A 183 9.30 12.52 -3.89
CA LEU A 183 8.16 13.42 -4.05
C LEU A 183 7.53 13.74 -2.69
N SER A 184 7.24 12.72 -1.89
CA SER A 184 6.61 12.85 -0.56
C SER A 184 7.43 13.74 0.38
N LEU A 185 8.72 13.46 0.54
CA LEU A 185 9.59 14.23 1.44
C LEU A 185 9.84 15.65 0.92
N SER A 186 10.02 15.83 -0.39
CA SER A 186 10.22 17.17 -0.95
C SER A 186 8.96 18.03 -0.79
N TRP A 187 7.78 17.46 -0.94
CA TRP A 187 6.51 18.12 -0.66
C TRP A 187 6.41 18.49 0.82
N ALA A 188 6.63 17.56 1.72
CA ALA A 188 6.56 17.81 3.16
C ALA A 188 7.54 18.91 3.60
N LEU A 189 8.78 18.88 3.14
CA LEU A 189 9.76 19.93 3.41
C LEU A 189 9.35 21.30 2.82
N GLN A 190 8.67 21.32 1.67
CA GLN A 190 8.10 22.56 1.14
C GLN A 190 7.01 23.12 2.06
N GLN A 191 6.09 22.26 2.55
CA GLN A 191 5.02 22.72 3.45
C GLN A 191 5.57 23.30 4.76
N ILE A 192 6.59 22.66 5.35
CA ILE A 192 7.29 23.18 6.53
C ILE A 192 7.98 24.51 6.21
N SER A 193 8.77 24.58 5.12
CA SER A 193 9.53 25.77 4.77
C SER A 193 8.65 26.98 4.43
N THR A 194 7.41 26.74 4.03
CA THR A 194 6.42 27.81 3.73
C THR A 194 5.49 28.09 4.90
N GLY A 195 5.65 27.41 6.04
CA GLY A 195 4.83 27.58 7.23
C GLY A 195 3.39 27.08 7.08
N LYS A 196 3.12 26.24 6.08
CA LYS A 196 1.81 25.62 5.87
C LYS A 196 1.61 24.35 6.71
N ALA A 197 2.69 23.72 7.13
CA ALA A 197 2.69 22.66 8.11
C ALA A 197 3.70 22.98 9.21
N SER A 198 3.37 22.68 10.46
CA SER A 198 4.26 22.91 11.61
C SER A 198 5.28 21.77 11.76
N LYS A 199 4.88 20.55 11.47
CA LYS A 199 5.68 19.34 11.72
C LYS A 199 5.52 18.31 10.61
N LEU A 200 6.58 17.54 10.41
CA LEU A 200 6.59 16.29 9.64
C LEU A 200 6.74 15.12 10.62
N VAL A 201 5.70 14.33 10.78
CA VAL A 201 5.73 13.12 11.60
C VAL A 201 5.88 11.91 10.67
N ILE A 202 7.00 11.21 10.80
CA ILE A 202 7.32 10.06 9.96
C ILE A 202 7.15 8.78 10.77
N PHE A 203 6.24 7.92 10.35
CA PHE A 203 6.17 6.57 10.84
C PHE A 203 6.91 5.63 9.89
N THR A 204 7.92 4.96 10.43
CA THR A 204 8.68 3.94 9.70
C THR A 204 8.33 2.54 10.21
N ASN A 205 8.30 1.57 9.30
CA ASN A 205 8.23 0.16 9.68
C ASN A 205 9.58 -0.49 9.38
N PRO A 206 10.52 -0.49 10.33
CA PRO A 206 11.85 -1.08 10.14
C PRO A 206 11.71 -2.60 10.04
N THR A 207 11.35 -3.10 8.87
CA THR A 207 11.35 -4.54 8.61
C THR A 207 12.77 -4.99 8.29
N LYS A 208 13.19 -6.11 8.90
CA LYS A 208 14.43 -6.77 8.54
C LYS A 208 14.29 -7.31 7.12
N THR A 209 15.14 -6.88 6.22
CA THR A 209 15.18 -7.42 4.86
C THR A 209 15.38 -8.94 4.91
N ARG A 210 14.55 -9.72 4.23
CA ARG A 210 14.66 -11.18 4.17
C ARG A 210 16.06 -11.59 3.73
N GLY A 211 16.71 -12.46 4.51
CA GLY A 211 18.05 -12.98 4.20
C GLY A 211 19.21 -12.11 4.70
N ALA A 212 18.98 -10.95 5.33
CA ALA A 212 20.03 -10.20 5.98
C ALA A 212 20.42 -10.88 7.31
N GLN A 213 21.72 -11.18 7.49
CA GLN A 213 22.23 -11.68 8.77
C GLN A 213 21.99 -10.64 9.87
N GLU A 214 21.65 -11.12 11.08
CA GLU A 214 21.55 -10.25 12.25
C GLU A 214 22.92 -9.62 12.54
N LEU A 215 23.12 -8.40 12.08
CA LEU A 215 24.21 -7.58 12.59
C LEU A 215 23.86 -7.21 14.03
N GLY A 216 24.71 -7.65 14.96
CA GLY A 216 24.52 -7.59 16.39
C GLY A 216 24.04 -6.24 16.92
N PHE A 217 23.57 -6.26 18.15
CA PHE A 217 23.04 -5.14 18.93
C PHE A 217 23.92 -3.88 18.80
N TYR A 218 23.50 -2.91 17.98
CA TYR A 218 24.11 -1.59 17.96
C TYR A 218 23.74 -0.85 19.24
N LYS A 219 24.73 -0.59 20.10
CA LYS A 219 24.62 0.31 21.25
C LYS A 219 24.63 1.76 20.73
N GLY A 220 23.49 2.35 20.49
CA GLY A 220 23.32 3.74 20.13
C GLY A 220 21.99 4.28 20.62
N ASP A 221 21.94 5.60 20.83
CA ASP A 221 20.69 6.30 21.11
C ASP A 221 19.66 5.97 20.01
N ARG A 222 18.39 5.84 20.40
CA ARG A 222 17.28 5.49 19.53
C ARG A 222 17.16 6.45 18.31
N ASN A 223 17.37 7.73 18.55
CA ASN A 223 17.34 8.76 17.50
C ASN A 223 18.52 8.59 16.53
N ALA A 224 19.72 8.30 17.01
CA ALA A 224 20.88 8.05 16.17
C ALA A 224 20.67 6.84 15.24
N LYS A 225 19.94 5.83 15.71
CA LYS A 225 19.60 4.63 14.92
C LYS A 225 18.61 4.93 13.81
N LEU A 226 17.57 5.70 14.11
CA LEU A 226 16.57 6.15 13.12
C LEU A 226 17.16 7.11 12.11
N MET A 227 18.14 7.93 12.49
CA MET A 227 18.86 8.83 11.59
C MET A 227 19.83 8.10 10.65
N GLN A 228 20.36 6.95 11.05
CA GLN A 228 21.19 6.09 10.21
C GLN A 228 20.40 5.20 9.26
N ASP A 229 19.09 5.12 9.44
CA ASP A 229 18.18 4.40 8.56
C ASP A 229 18.05 5.10 7.18
N SER A 230 17.46 4.41 6.22
CA SER A 230 17.28 4.90 4.83
C SER A 230 16.61 6.28 4.79
N ILE A 231 15.64 6.55 5.66
CA ILE A 231 14.93 7.83 5.77
C ILE A 231 15.85 8.97 6.20
N GLY A 232 16.67 8.78 7.24
CA GLY A 232 17.63 9.80 7.67
C GLY A 232 18.63 10.15 6.59
N SER A 233 19.13 9.16 5.85
CA SER A 233 20.02 9.37 4.71
C SER A 233 19.36 10.15 3.57
N ILE A 234 18.09 9.83 3.24
CA ILE A 234 17.34 10.54 2.19
C ILE A 234 17.07 11.98 2.64
N LEU A 235 16.62 12.21 3.87
CA LEU A 235 16.35 13.53 4.41
C LEU A 235 17.61 14.39 4.42
N SER A 236 18.73 13.88 4.93
CA SER A 236 20.00 14.63 4.96
C SER A 236 20.51 14.99 3.56
N SER A 237 20.35 14.07 2.60
CA SER A 237 20.66 14.33 1.18
C SER A 237 19.76 15.42 0.57
N LYS A 238 18.48 15.50 0.97
CA LYS A 238 17.55 16.52 0.49
C LYS A 238 17.79 17.88 1.13
N LEU A 239 18.06 17.89 2.42
CA LEU A 239 18.43 19.09 3.15
C LEU A 239 19.85 19.60 2.79
N GLY A 240 20.65 18.75 2.15
CA GLY A 240 22.05 19.03 1.81
C GLY A 240 23.01 19.03 3.00
N SER A 241 22.50 18.71 4.20
CA SER A 241 23.29 18.71 5.43
C SER A 241 22.66 17.81 6.50
N MET A 242 23.48 16.96 7.13
CA MET A 242 23.08 16.20 8.30
C MET A 242 22.83 17.12 9.51
N ILE A 243 23.62 18.18 9.64
CA ILE A 243 23.47 19.18 10.72
C ILE A 243 22.10 19.86 10.65
N GLU A 244 21.63 20.17 9.46
CA GLU A 244 20.29 20.77 9.30
C GLU A 244 19.18 19.79 9.67
N LEU A 245 19.35 18.50 9.33
CA LEU A 245 18.41 17.46 9.76
C LEU A 245 18.39 17.32 11.28
N GLU A 246 19.56 17.27 11.93
CA GLU A 246 19.68 17.21 13.38
C GLU A 246 18.97 18.41 14.03
N ARG A 247 19.20 19.61 13.54
CA ARG A 247 18.53 20.81 14.01
C ARG A 247 17.00 20.74 13.88
N MET A 248 16.50 20.30 12.72
CA MET A 248 15.04 20.17 12.51
C MET A 248 14.42 19.10 13.42
N ILE A 249 15.18 18.07 13.81
CA ILE A 249 14.73 17.07 14.78
C ILE A 249 14.77 17.62 16.20
N GLU A 250 15.82 18.35 16.59
CA GLU A 250 15.92 19.02 17.89
C GLU A 250 14.84 20.06 18.09
N ASP A 251 14.50 20.81 17.05
CA ASP A 251 13.40 21.81 17.02
C ASP A 251 12.01 21.14 16.92
N GLU A 252 11.94 19.80 16.91
CA GLU A 252 10.71 19.01 16.73
C GLU A 252 9.92 19.33 15.45
N MET A 253 10.56 19.86 14.44
CA MET A 253 9.97 20.08 13.12
C MET A 253 9.88 18.77 12.30
N ILE A 254 10.80 17.84 12.56
CA ILE A 254 10.78 16.47 12.03
C ILE A 254 10.82 15.49 13.20
N ILE A 255 9.84 14.59 13.22
CA ILE A 255 9.71 13.55 14.25
C ILE A 255 9.70 12.21 13.52
N ILE A 256 10.62 11.31 13.88
CA ILE A 256 10.71 9.97 13.28
C ILE A 256 10.40 8.94 14.36
N LEU A 257 9.37 8.13 14.12
CA LEU A 257 8.89 7.14 15.07
C LEU A 257 8.71 5.77 14.39
N PRO A 258 9.04 4.67 15.06
CA PRO A 258 8.66 3.35 14.58
C PRO A 258 7.15 3.15 14.72
N MET A 259 6.56 2.38 13.82
CA MET A 259 5.13 2.05 13.85
C MET A 259 4.66 1.40 15.16
N SER A 260 5.57 0.78 15.94
CA SER A 260 5.24 0.25 17.27
C SER A 260 4.81 1.30 18.28
N ASP A 261 5.22 2.55 18.11
CA ASP A 261 5.02 3.65 19.07
C ASP A 261 3.74 4.46 18.77
N ILE A 262 3.05 4.13 17.70
CA ILE A 262 1.86 4.85 17.22
C ILE A 262 0.75 4.97 18.27
N ARG A 263 0.64 4.01 19.19
CA ARG A 263 -0.40 4.00 20.23
C ARG A 263 -0.25 5.13 21.25
N GLY A 264 0.96 5.62 21.44
CA GLY A 264 1.28 6.67 22.40
C GLY A 264 1.43 8.07 21.79
N TYR A 265 1.16 8.23 20.49
CA TYR A 265 1.39 9.47 19.78
C TYR A 265 0.11 9.99 19.12
N GLU A 266 -0.19 11.27 19.27
CA GLU A 266 -1.23 11.97 18.53
C GLU A 266 -0.57 12.94 17.55
N VAL A 267 -0.96 12.85 16.28
CA VAL A 267 -0.43 13.71 15.23
C VAL A 267 -1.10 15.07 15.33
N PRO A 268 -0.34 16.18 15.44
CA PRO A 268 -0.91 17.52 15.49
C PRO A 268 -1.78 17.86 14.28
N GLU A 269 -2.79 18.70 14.45
CA GLU A 269 -3.73 19.07 13.38
C GLU A 269 -3.06 19.72 12.16
N ASP A 270 -2.03 20.54 12.39
CA ASP A 270 -1.29 21.26 11.34
C ASP A 270 -0.01 20.53 10.88
N ALA A 271 0.08 19.25 11.16
CA ALA A 271 1.23 18.42 10.77
C ALA A 271 1.00 17.68 9.45
N ILE A 272 2.07 17.12 8.92
CA ILE A 272 2.04 16.11 7.88
C ILE A 272 2.38 14.77 8.53
N LEU A 273 1.49 13.79 8.42
CA LEU A 273 1.77 12.39 8.72
C LEU A 273 2.31 11.70 7.47
N TYR A 274 3.52 11.18 7.55
CA TYR A 274 4.13 10.41 6.48
C TYR A 274 4.42 8.98 6.93
N ILE A 275 3.81 8.00 6.27
CA ILE A 275 4.03 6.58 6.52
C ILE A 275 4.80 5.99 5.34
N THR A 276 6.03 5.59 5.58
CA THR A 276 6.92 5.01 4.57
C THR A 276 7.02 3.49 4.73
N GLU A 277 7.38 2.80 3.63
CA GLU A 277 7.47 1.33 3.58
C GLU A 277 6.17 0.65 4.07
N ALA A 278 5.03 1.26 3.73
CA ALA A 278 3.72 0.90 4.26
C ALA A 278 3.20 -0.47 3.77
N GLN A 279 3.84 -1.07 2.76
CA GLN A 279 3.50 -2.40 2.27
C GLN A 279 3.65 -3.50 3.34
N ASN A 280 4.49 -3.27 4.33
CA ASN A 280 4.71 -4.21 5.44
C ASN A 280 3.84 -3.89 6.68
N THR A 281 2.73 -3.19 6.49
CA THR A 281 1.82 -2.78 7.57
C THR A 281 0.51 -3.56 7.49
N SER A 282 0.05 -4.09 8.62
CA SER A 282 -1.26 -4.75 8.71
C SER A 282 -2.41 -3.74 8.62
N ALA A 283 -3.60 -4.21 8.22
CA ALA A 283 -4.80 -3.37 8.17
C ALA A 283 -5.14 -2.74 9.54
N ASP A 284 -4.96 -3.49 10.63
CA ASP A 284 -5.21 -2.97 11.98
C ASP A 284 -4.21 -1.88 12.38
N LEU A 285 -2.95 -2.03 12.03
CA LEU A 285 -1.92 -1.05 12.34
C LEU A 285 -2.08 0.23 11.49
N MET A 286 -2.41 0.09 10.21
CA MET A 286 -2.75 1.21 9.34
C MET A 286 -3.98 1.96 9.85
N LYS A 287 -5.05 1.25 10.24
CA LYS A 287 -6.23 1.84 10.86
C LYS A 287 -5.86 2.63 12.11
N LEU A 288 -5.03 2.05 12.98
CA LEU A 288 -4.59 2.72 14.20
C LEU A 288 -3.81 4.01 13.89
N ALA A 289 -2.95 4.00 12.85
CA ALA A 289 -2.22 5.18 12.40
C ALA A 289 -3.17 6.29 11.94
N LEU A 290 -4.11 5.94 11.08
CA LEU A 290 -5.06 6.91 10.53
C LEU A 290 -6.03 7.46 11.58
N GLN A 291 -6.29 6.74 12.67
CA GLN A 291 -7.09 7.23 13.81
C GLN A 291 -6.37 8.26 14.70
N ARG A 292 -5.07 8.49 14.49
CA ARG A 292 -4.27 9.48 15.24
C ARG A 292 -4.13 10.81 14.54
N VAL A 293 -4.79 10.97 13.41
CA VAL A 293 -4.71 12.15 12.55
C VAL A 293 -5.78 13.15 12.96
N GLY A 294 -5.40 14.40 13.16
CA GLY A 294 -6.32 15.51 13.38
C GLY A 294 -6.99 15.97 12.07
N ASP A 295 -8.05 16.78 12.19
CA ASP A 295 -8.93 17.16 11.08
C ASP A 295 -8.23 17.92 9.93
N THR A 296 -7.17 18.65 10.20
CA THR A 296 -6.43 19.47 9.22
C THR A 296 -5.04 18.89 8.88
N CYS A 297 -4.72 17.70 9.41
CA CYS A 297 -3.47 17.02 9.11
C CYS A 297 -3.49 16.42 7.71
N GLN A 298 -2.42 16.64 6.94
CA GLN A 298 -2.23 15.94 5.68
C GLN A 298 -1.58 14.57 5.90
N VAL A 299 -2.08 13.54 5.23
CA VAL A 299 -1.55 12.17 5.30
C VAL A 299 -0.92 11.76 3.98
N ILE A 300 0.30 11.26 4.04
CA ILE A 300 1.01 10.69 2.88
C ILE A 300 1.44 9.28 3.25
N VAL A 301 1.05 8.30 2.44
CA VAL A 301 1.43 6.89 2.61
C VAL A 301 2.13 6.42 1.36
N GLU A 302 3.26 5.74 1.49
CA GLU A 302 3.95 5.17 0.35
C GLU A 302 4.43 3.75 0.57
N GLY A 303 4.53 3.02 -0.53
CA GLY A 303 5.06 1.66 -0.52
C GLY A 303 4.82 0.92 -1.83
N ASP A 304 5.22 -0.35 -1.84
CA ASP A 304 4.97 -1.28 -2.94
C ASP A 304 4.26 -2.54 -2.43
N PRO A 305 2.94 -2.52 -2.32
CA PRO A 305 2.19 -3.66 -1.80
C PRO A 305 2.10 -4.83 -2.80
N PHE A 306 2.61 -4.67 -4.02
CA PHE A 306 2.49 -5.66 -5.08
C PHE A 306 3.76 -6.49 -5.26
N THR A 307 4.95 -5.87 -5.21
CA THR A 307 6.21 -6.53 -5.53
C THR A 307 7.18 -6.62 -4.34
N GLN A 308 7.06 -5.76 -3.33
CA GLN A 308 8.01 -5.65 -2.21
C GLN A 308 7.43 -6.06 -0.85
N LEU A 309 6.73 -7.19 -0.80
CA LEU A 309 6.22 -7.73 0.45
C LEU A 309 7.31 -8.57 1.14
N ASP A 310 7.87 -8.08 2.25
CA ASP A 310 8.82 -8.82 3.07
C ASP A 310 8.15 -9.96 3.86
N ASN A 311 6.86 -9.81 4.16
CA ASN A 311 6.11 -10.80 4.89
C ASN A 311 4.78 -11.12 4.18
N LYS A 312 4.63 -12.36 3.73
CA LYS A 312 3.41 -12.86 3.09
C LYS A 312 2.15 -12.75 3.98
N LEU A 313 2.29 -12.59 5.30
CA LEU A 313 1.19 -12.35 6.22
C LEU A 313 0.46 -11.02 5.92
N TYR A 314 1.13 -10.07 5.28
CA TYR A 314 0.56 -8.78 4.87
C TYR A 314 0.18 -8.75 3.40
N SER A 315 -0.15 -9.90 2.80
CA SER A 315 -0.62 -9.96 1.41
C SER A 315 -2.15 -9.76 1.33
N GLY A 316 -2.61 -9.22 0.22
CA GLY A 316 -4.03 -9.09 -0.06
C GLY A 316 -4.80 -8.20 0.92
N GLU A 317 -5.96 -8.63 1.39
CA GLU A 317 -6.85 -7.86 2.28
C GLU A 317 -6.27 -7.60 3.68
N SER A 318 -5.27 -8.36 4.12
CA SER A 318 -4.57 -8.13 5.37
C SER A 318 -3.54 -6.99 5.28
N ASN A 319 -3.20 -6.56 4.06
CA ASN A 319 -2.31 -5.44 3.82
C ASN A 319 -3.01 -4.10 4.15
N GLY A 320 -2.38 -3.32 5.04
CA GLY A 320 -2.95 -2.06 5.49
C GLY A 320 -3.06 -1.01 4.39
N MET A 321 -2.11 -0.98 3.46
CA MET A 321 -2.09 -0.04 2.36
C MET A 321 -3.19 -0.36 1.33
N ILE A 322 -3.30 -1.64 0.92
CA ILE A 322 -4.36 -2.11 0.03
C ILE A 322 -5.73 -1.83 0.65
N ARG A 323 -5.89 -2.15 1.95
CA ARG A 323 -7.15 -1.91 2.65
C ARG A 323 -7.50 -0.43 2.74
N ALA A 324 -6.52 0.45 2.96
CA ALA A 324 -6.74 1.90 2.97
C ALA A 324 -7.22 2.39 1.59
N ILE A 325 -6.57 1.96 0.49
CA ILE A 325 -6.99 2.33 -0.86
C ILE A 325 -8.45 1.91 -1.11
N GLN A 326 -8.82 0.67 -0.77
CA GLN A 326 -10.19 0.18 -0.95
C GLN A 326 -11.25 0.98 -0.17
N VAL A 327 -10.92 1.36 1.07
CA VAL A 327 -11.87 2.04 1.96
C VAL A 327 -12.03 3.50 1.60
N PHE A 328 -10.95 4.18 1.21
CA PHE A 328 -10.96 5.61 0.91
C PHE A 328 -11.26 5.94 -0.55
N LYS A 329 -11.24 4.96 -1.45
CA LYS A 329 -11.57 5.15 -2.87
C LYS A 329 -12.92 5.86 -3.03
N GLY A 330 -12.96 6.92 -3.84
CA GLY A 330 -14.13 7.73 -4.08
C GLY A 330 -14.46 8.78 -3.00
N HIS A 331 -13.71 8.81 -1.89
CA HIS A 331 -13.86 9.86 -0.89
C HIS A 331 -13.18 11.16 -1.33
N LYS A 332 -13.85 12.29 -1.14
CA LYS A 332 -13.28 13.61 -1.42
C LYS A 332 -12.04 13.86 -0.53
N GLY A 333 -10.98 14.40 -1.11
CA GLY A 333 -9.72 14.66 -0.42
C GLY A 333 -8.81 13.43 -0.33
N PHE A 334 -9.14 12.35 -1.03
CA PHE A 334 -8.30 11.16 -1.15
C PHE A 334 -7.89 10.90 -2.59
N SER A 335 -6.65 10.51 -2.81
CA SER A 335 -6.18 9.92 -4.08
C SER A 335 -5.19 8.80 -3.85
N HIS A 336 -5.27 7.80 -4.69
CA HIS A 336 -4.24 6.79 -4.88
C HIS A 336 -3.60 7.01 -6.26
N VAL A 337 -2.26 7.02 -6.31
CA VAL A 337 -1.51 7.15 -7.57
C VAL A 337 -0.43 6.09 -7.63
N HIS A 338 -0.47 5.27 -8.66
CA HIS A 338 0.58 4.29 -8.96
C HIS A 338 1.66 4.91 -9.86
N LEU A 339 2.93 4.77 -9.47
CA LEU A 339 4.10 5.22 -10.21
C LEU A 339 4.79 4.02 -10.87
N PRO A 340 4.50 3.71 -12.14
CA PRO A 340 5.00 2.50 -12.80
C PRO A 340 6.46 2.60 -13.24
N THR A 341 6.99 3.82 -13.38
CA THR A 341 8.28 4.06 -14.02
C THR A 341 9.42 4.14 -13.01
N VAL A 342 10.40 3.25 -13.12
CA VAL A 342 11.65 3.32 -12.34
C VAL A 342 12.56 4.42 -12.91
N ARG A 343 12.99 5.35 -12.05
CA ARG A 343 13.76 6.56 -12.42
C ARG A 343 15.16 6.62 -11.79
N ARG A 344 15.71 5.50 -11.34
CA ARG A 344 17.06 5.49 -10.71
C ARG A 344 18.18 5.37 -11.73
N SER A 345 18.39 4.17 -12.24
CA SER A 345 19.47 3.86 -13.17
C SER A 345 19.09 2.68 -14.05
N VAL A 346 19.76 2.54 -15.18
CA VAL A 346 19.59 1.36 -16.06
C VAL A 346 19.81 0.04 -15.30
N ILE A 347 20.73 0.03 -14.34
CA ILE A 347 20.99 -1.16 -13.51
C ILE A 347 19.77 -1.48 -12.64
N ALA A 348 19.14 -0.47 -12.02
CA ALA A 348 17.96 -0.66 -11.18
C ALA A 348 16.75 -1.13 -12.02
N GLU A 349 16.58 -0.57 -13.22
CA GLU A 349 15.53 -0.99 -14.16
C GLU A 349 15.72 -2.44 -14.63
N ILE A 350 16.95 -2.85 -14.92
CA ILE A 350 17.24 -4.24 -15.28
C ILE A 350 17.04 -5.18 -14.08
N ALA A 351 17.39 -4.74 -12.88
CA ALA A 351 17.25 -5.55 -11.66
C ALA A 351 15.78 -5.88 -11.31
N GLU A 352 14.82 -5.02 -11.68
CA GLU A 352 13.38 -5.34 -11.51
C GLU A 352 13.00 -6.64 -12.24
N LYS A 353 13.61 -6.93 -13.39
CA LYS A 353 13.36 -8.14 -14.16
C LYS A 353 13.87 -9.43 -13.50
N MET A 354 14.68 -9.33 -12.44
CA MET A 354 15.16 -10.50 -11.68
C MET A 354 14.05 -11.17 -10.86
N THR A 355 12.96 -10.45 -10.58
CA THR A 355 11.81 -10.93 -9.81
C THR A 355 10.62 -11.32 -10.69
N GLU A 356 10.64 -10.99 -11.98
CA GLU A 356 9.66 -11.47 -12.95
C GLU A 356 9.97 -12.95 -13.24
N THR A 357 9.26 -13.85 -12.57
CA THR A 357 9.26 -15.28 -12.92
C THR A 357 8.60 -15.45 -14.28
N GLN A 358 9.34 -16.05 -15.21
CA GLN A 358 8.88 -16.48 -16.54
C GLN A 358 7.69 -17.44 -16.45
#